data_8f088ba6ace14181ec86e59e07c9bd00
#
_entry.id   8f088ba6ace14181ec86e59e07c9bd00
#
_cell.length_a   1.000
_cell.length_b   1.000
_cell.length_c   1.000
_cell.angle_alpha   90.00
_cell.angle_beta   90.00
_cell.angle_gamma   90.00
#
_symmetry.space_group_name_H-M   'P 1'
#
loop_
_entity.id
_entity.type
_entity.pdbx_description
1 polymer ?
#
loop_
_entity_poly.entity_id
_entity_poly.type
_entity_poly.pdbx_seq_one_letter_code
_entity_poly.pdbx_strand_id
1 'polypeptide(L)'
;MSGNKFDPKIIGEFLNFSRNFTEAPMKVSVPHEVKLGSTQFDVAYKEDKMRLLHFKPLTSKQVRTPLLISYAVVNRWHIFDIDPKKSWVKNLLEQGFDVYLIDWGTPSKIDKFLGFDEYVNRYLDNCVDFICDETNVDKVSIQGYCTGGTLATIYSALHPERVKNLIATAP
;
A
#
# COMPACT_ATOMS: atom_id res chain seq x y z
N MET A 1 31.63 46.56 -4.94
CA MET A 1 30.42 45.75 -4.96
C MET A 1 30.17 45.29 -6.38
N SER A 2 30.60 44.07 -6.72
CA SER A 2 30.45 43.48 -8.04
C SER A 2 29.00 42.91 -8.14
N GLY A 3 28.15 43.57 -8.89
CA GLY A 3 26.79 43.09 -9.17
C GLY A 3 26.85 41.81 -10.00
N ASN A 4 26.36 40.74 -9.47
CA ASN A 4 26.19 39.46 -10.16
C ASN A 4 25.19 39.65 -11.30
N LYS A 5 25.67 39.94 -12.52
CA LYS A 5 24.84 40.01 -13.71
C LYS A 5 24.50 38.59 -14.11
N PHE A 6 23.25 38.19 -13.94
CA PHE A 6 22.74 36.93 -14.50
C PHE A 6 23.01 36.89 -16.00
N ASP A 7 23.60 35.79 -16.46
CA ASP A 7 23.90 35.59 -17.89
C ASP A 7 22.56 35.54 -18.67
N PRO A 8 22.37 36.46 -19.66
CA PRO A 8 21.15 36.51 -20.47
C PRO A 8 20.85 35.15 -21.16
N LYS A 9 21.86 34.34 -21.44
CA LYS A 9 21.72 33.03 -22.06
C LYS A 9 21.04 32.04 -21.11
N ILE A 10 21.40 32.03 -19.84
CA ILE A 10 20.78 31.18 -18.82
C ILE A 10 19.31 31.54 -18.63
N ILE A 11 19.03 32.86 -18.63
CA ILE A 11 17.63 33.35 -18.54
C ILE A 11 16.83 32.89 -19.76
N GLY A 12 17.39 33.00 -20.97
CA GLY A 12 16.76 32.56 -22.22
C GLY A 12 16.48 31.04 -22.22
N GLU A 13 17.42 30.25 -21.77
CA GLU A 13 17.26 28.78 -21.65
C GLU A 13 16.18 28.40 -20.62
N PHE A 14 16.13 29.07 -19.48
CA PHE A 14 15.11 28.88 -18.46
C PHE A 14 13.69 29.26 -18.96
N LEU A 15 13.58 30.40 -19.65
CA LEU A 15 12.30 30.84 -20.23
C LEU A 15 11.81 29.90 -21.34
N ASN A 16 12.73 29.39 -22.19
CA ASN A 16 12.39 28.39 -23.19
C ASN A 16 11.97 27.05 -22.57
N PHE A 17 12.67 26.62 -21.52
CA PHE A 17 12.28 25.42 -20.76
C PHE A 17 10.88 25.59 -20.15
N SER A 18 10.64 26.72 -19.47
CA SER A 18 9.35 27.05 -18.85
C SER A 18 8.22 27.08 -19.89
N ARG A 19 8.45 27.72 -21.03
CA ARG A 19 7.48 27.80 -22.14
C ARG A 19 7.19 26.41 -22.72
N ASN A 20 8.21 25.60 -22.99
CA ASN A 20 8.05 24.25 -23.50
C ASN A 20 7.33 23.34 -22.48
N PHE A 21 7.50 23.60 -21.19
CA PHE A 21 6.79 22.88 -20.13
C PHE A 21 5.31 23.28 -20.04
N THR A 22 4.98 24.55 -20.29
CA THR A 22 3.60 25.05 -20.23
C THR A 22 2.85 24.86 -21.57
N GLU A 23 3.56 24.86 -22.70
CA GLU A 23 3.00 24.66 -24.04
C GLU A 23 3.07 23.19 -24.50
N ALA A 24 3.82 22.32 -23.78
CA ALA A 24 3.71 20.90 -24.03
C ALA A 24 2.24 20.54 -23.91
N PRO A 25 1.57 20.12 -24.99
CA PRO A 25 0.22 19.63 -24.84
C PRO A 25 0.35 18.52 -23.82
N MET A 26 -0.29 18.68 -22.66
CA MET A 26 -0.63 17.52 -21.84
C MET A 26 -1.47 16.64 -22.78
N LYS A 27 -0.80 15.83 -23.58
CA LYS A 27 -1.37 14.59 -24.06
C LYS A 27 -1.55 13.75 -22.79
N VAL A 28 -2.51 14.15 -21.97
CA VAL A 28 -3.23 13.22 -21.13
C VAL A 28 -3.90 12.33 -22.18
N SER A 29 -3.16 11.33 -22.63
CA SER A 29 -3.76 10.16 -23.23
C SER A 29 -4.80 9.78 -22.23
N VAL A 30 -6.09 9.97 -22.58
CA VAL A 30 -7.18 9.38 -21.80
C VAL A 30 -6.73 7.97 -21.54
N PRO A 31 -6.49 7.56 -20.28
CA PRO A 31 -5.94 6.25 -20.05
C PRO A 31 -6.93 5.28 -20.70
N HIS A 32 -6.45 4.42 -21.61
CA HIS A 32 -7.11 3.15 -21.80
C HIS A 32 -7.41 2.65 -20.40
N GLU A 33 -8.64 2.20 -20.14
CA GLU A 33 -9.06 1.72 -18.83
C GLU A 33 -7.94 0.84 -18.25
N VAL A 34 -7.14 1.42 -17.39
CA VAL A 34 -6.09 0.69 -16.69
C VAL A 34 -6.86 -0.19 -15.73
N LYS A 35 -6.95 -1.48 -16.02
CA LYS A 35 -7.48 -2.47 -15.09
C LYS A 35 -6.52 -2.55 -13.92
N LEU A 36 -6.71 -1.67 -12.96
CA LEU A 36 -6.01 -1.70 -11.70
C LEU A 36 -6.57 -2.88 -10.88
N GLY A 37 -5.66 -3.67 -10.28
CA GLY A 37 -6.07 -4.80 -9.47
C GLY A 37 -6.58 -5.96 -10.31
N SER A 38 -5.70 -6.58 -11.08
CA SER A 38 -6.04 -7.70 -11.96
C SER A 38 -6.14 -9.05 -11.25
N THR A 39 -5.57 -9.17 -10.05
CA THR A 39 -5.56 -10.39 -9.25
C THR A 39 -6.89 -10.53 -8.51
N GLN A 40 -7.50 -11.71 -8.59
CA GLN A 40 -8.80 -11.96 -7.97
C GLN A 40 -8.70 -12.01 -6.44
N PHE A 41 -9.66 -11.37 -5.77
CA PHE A 41 -9.77 -11.36 -4.32
C PHE A 41 -11.24 -11.39 -3.87
N ASP A 42 -11.44 -11.75 -2.62
CA ASP A 42 -12.69 -11.54 -1.88
C ASP A 42 -12.46 -10.46 -0.81
N VAL A 43 -13.52 -9.77 -0.42
CA VAL A 43 -13.48 -8.93 0.78
C VAL A 43 -13.79 -9.82 1.97
N ALA A 44 -12.74 -10.22 2.69
CA ALA A 44 -12.83 -11.17 3.81
C ALA A 44 -13.39 -10.51 5.07
N TYR A 45 -13.00 -9.26 5.35
CA TYR A 45 -13.48 -8.51 6.51
C TYR A 45 -13.69 -7.04 6.13
N LYS A 46 -14.60 -6.37 6.83
CA LYS A 46 -14.88 -4.95 6.62
C LYS A 46 -15.20 -4.27 7.94
N GLU A 47 -14.58 -3.11 8.17
CA GLU A 47 -14.85 -2.25 9.31
C GLU A 47 -14.79 -0.79 8.88
N ASP A 48 -15.86 -0.04 9.11
CA ASP A 48 -16.02 1.34 8.63
C ASP A 48 -15.75 1.44 7.11
N LYS A 49 -14.74 2.22 6.72
CA LYS A 49 -14.26 2.34 5.33
C LYS A 49 -13.20 1.32 4.95
N MET A 50 -12.56 0.71 5.94
CA MET A 50 -11.49 -0.27 5.75
C MET A 50 -12.05 -1.61 5.26
N ARG A 51 -11.33 -2.26 4.36
CA ARG A 51 -11.61 -3.62 3.89
C ARG A 51 -10.33 -4.45 3.97
N LEU A 52 -10.48 -5.69 4.39
CA LEU A 52 -9.43 -6.69 4.29
C LEU A 52 -9.66 -7.52 3.04
N LEU A 53 -8.76 -7.42 2.09
CA LEU A 53 -8.80 -8.17 0.83
C LEU A 53 -8.04 -9.48 1.02
N HIS A 54 -8.66 -10.60 0.68
CA HIS A 54 -8.03 -11.92 0.67
C HIS A 54 -7.90 -12.40 -0.78
N PHE A 55 -6.69 -12.52 -1.27
CA PHE A 55 -6.43 -12.88 -2.66
C PHE A 55 -6.54 -14.37 -2.90
N LYS A 56 -7.12 -14.74 -4.05
CA LYS A 56 -7.30 -16.14 -4.42
C LYS A 56 -5.94 -16.81 -4.67
N PRO A 57 -5.71 -18.01 -4.11
CA PRO A 57 -4.46 -18.73 -4.28
C PRO A 57 -4.21 -19.07 -5.76
N LEU A 58 -2.96 -18.96 -6.19
CA LEU A 58 -2.53 -19.36 -7.54
C LEU A 58 -1.80 -20.70 -7.54
N THR A 59 -1.52 -21.27 -6.35
CA THR A 59 -0.86 -22.56 -6.18
C THR A 59 -1.64 -23.45 -5.23
N SER A 60 -1.56 -24.76 -5.40
CA SER A 60 -2.21 -25.73 -4.54
C SER A 60 -1.51 -25.92 -3.20
N LYS A 61 -0.22 -25.59 -3.11
CA LYS A 61 0.57 -25.66 -1.89
C LYS A 61 0.81 -24.26 -1.35
N GLN A 62 0.23 -23.97 -0.21
CA GLN A 62 0.38 -22.68 0.44
C GLN A 62 1.29 -22.73 1.66
N VAL A 63 1.95 -21.61 1.92
CA VAL A 63 2.68 -21.36 3.17
C VAL A 63 1.65 -21.25 4.31
N ARG A 64 1.83 -22.02 5.37
CA ARG A 64 0.87 -22.09 6.49
C ARG A 64 0.64 -20.75 7.19
N THR A 65 1.67 -19.88 7.24
CA THR A 65 1.56 -18.59 7.93
C THR A 65 1.07 -17.54 6.95
N PRO A 66 -0.11 -16.96 7.17
CA PRO A 66 -0.66 -15.90 6.30
C PRO A 66 0.24 -14.66 6.28
N LEU A 67 0.21 -13.94 5.17
CA LEU A 67 0.92 -12.68 4.98
C LEU A 67 -0.08 -11.54 4.88
N LEU A 68 -0.05 -10.63 5.87
CA LEU A 68 -0.82 -9.40 5.87
C LEU A 68 0.02 -8.25 5.33
N ILE A 69 -0.48 -7.55 4.30
CA ILE A 69 0.15 -6.36 3.75
C ILE A 69 -0.54 -5.10 4.29
N SER A 70 0.25 -4.26 4.97
CA SER A 70 -0.13 -2.92 5.43
C SER A 70 0.68 -1.87 4.68
N TYR A 71 0.05 -0.81 4.17
CA TYR A 71 0.71 0.24 3.41
C TYR A 71 0.28 1.64 3.87
N ALA A 72 0.83 2.67 3.25
CA ALA A 72 0.55 4.06 3.60
C ALA A 72 -0.94 4.40 3.42
N VAL A 73 -1.57 4.87 4.48
CA VAL A 73 -3.01 5.21 4.52
C VAL A 73 -3.45 6.27 3.49
N VAL A 74 -2.49 7.01 2.93
CA VAL A 74 -2.71 8.03 1.89
C VAL A 74 -2.72 7.47 0.47
N ASN A 75 -2.31 6.22 0.29
CA ASN A 75 -2.23 5.54 -1.00
C ASN A 75 -3.46 4.68 -1.30
N ARG A 76 -3.42 3.99 -2.43
CA ARG A 76 -4.41 2.98 -2.83
C ARG A 76 -3.75 1.61 -2.86
N TRP A 77 -4.47 0.57 -2.46
CA TRP A 77 -3.98 -0.81 -2.44
C TRP A 77 -3.49 -1.30 -3.82
N HIS A 78 -4.02 -0.72 -4.89
CA HIS A 78 -3.65 -1.05 -6.28
C HIS A 78 -2.15 -0.91 -6.58
N ILE A 79 -1.38 -0.16 -5.77
CA ILE A 79 0.08 -0.06 -5.94
C ILE A 79 0.78 -1.42 -5.85
N PHE A 80 0.16 -2.40 -5.19
CA PHE A 80 0.65 -3.77 -5.09
C PHE A 80 0.17 -4.67 -6.23
N ASP A 81 -0.77 -4.20 -7.07
CA ASP A 81 -1.32 -4.95 -8.19
C ASP A 81 -1.66 -4.04 -9.39
N ILE A 82 -0.68 -3.25 -9.84
CA ILE A 82 -0.85 -2.23 -10.90
C ILE A 82 -1.05 -2.90 -12.26
N ASP A 83 -0.23 -3.90 -12.58
CA ASP A 83 -0.17 -4.55 -13.89
C ASP A 83 0.07 -6.05 -13.68
N PRO A 84 -0.58 -6.95 -14.46
CA PRO A 84 -0.41 -8.39 -14.31
C PRO A 84 1.04 -8.89 -14.41
N LYS A 85 1.91 -8.14 -15.12
CA LYS A 85 3.34 -8.48 -15.27
C LYS A 85 4.21 -7.92 -14.15
N LYS A 86 3.69 -6.97 -13.38
CA LYS A 86 4.40 -6.25 -12.31
C LYS A 86 3.63 -6.27 -10.98
N SER A 87 2.71 -7.20 -10.82
CA SER A 87 1.95 -7.35 -9.60
C SER A 87 2.80 -7.96 -8.49
N TRP A 88 2.94 -7.22 -7.39
CA TRP A 88 3.58 -7.73 -6.17
C TRP A 88 2.75 -8.85 -5.56
N VAL A 89 1.45 -8.64 -5.44
CA VAL A 89 0.51 -9.64 -4.92
C VAL A 89 0.58 -10.94 -5.71
N LYS A 90 0.51 -10.87 -7.04
CA LYS A 90 0.58 -12.06 -7.89
C LYS A 90 1.87 -12.82 -7.69
N ASN A 91 3.02 -12.14 -7.63
CA ASN A 91 4.31 -12.79 -7.37
C ASN A 91 4.33 -13.54 -6.03
N LEU A 92 3.74 -12.97 -4.97
CA LEU A 92 3.63 -13.65 -3.68
C LEU A 92 2.74 -14.88 -3.75
N LEU A 93 1.59 -14.78 -4.43
CA LEU A 93 0.68 -15.91 -4.62
C LEU A 93 1.31 -17.05 -5.43
N GLU A 94 2.11 -16.73 -6.47
CA GLU A 94 2.87 -17.70 -7.26
C GLU A 94 3.93 -18.42 -6.42
N GLN A 95 4.45 -17.79 -5.36
CA GLN A 95 5.34 -18.42 -4.38
C GLN A 95 4.59 -19.19 -3.26
N GLY A 96 3.26 -19.21 -3.33
CA GLY A 96 2.42 -19.95 -2.39
C GLY A 96 2.10 -19.22 -1.09
N PHE A 97 2.31 -17.90 -1.02
CA PHE A 97 1.84 -17.14 0.14
C PHE A 97 0.31 -17.04 0.14
N ASP A 98 -0.28 -17.13 1.33
CA ASP A 98 -1.68 -16.79 1.57
C ASP A 98 -1.74 -15.30 1.90
N VAL A 99 -2.23 -14.49 0.94
CA VAL A 99 -2.04 -13.03 0.94
C VAL A 99 -3.32 -12.31 1.32
N TYR A 100 -3.23 -11.54 2.39
CA TYR A 100 -4.20 -10.56 2.83
C TYR A 100 -3.62 -9.14 2.65
N LEU A 101 -4.47 -8.18 2.28
CA LEU A 101 -4.06 -6.78 2.10
C LEU A 101 -5.12 -5.85 2.65
N ILE A 102 -4.72 -4.90 3.49
CA ILE A 102 -5.63 -3.91 4.03
C ILE A 102 -5.87 -2.83 2.97
N ASP A 103 -7.12 -2.64 2.58
CA ASP A 103 -7.55 -1.45 1.85
C ASP A 103 -8.11 -0.43 2.85
N TRP A 104 -7.35 0.61 3.12
CA TRP A 104 -7.73 1.65 4.07
C TRP A 104 -8.96 2.47 3.66
N GLY A 105 -9.42 2.30 2.41
CA GLY A 105 -10.53 3.06 1.85
C GLY A 105 -10.15 4.52 1.56
N THR A 106 -11.16 5.35 1.37
CA THR A 106 -10.97 6.79 1.13
C THR A 106 -11.31 7.58 2.40
N PRO A 107 -10.37 8.34 2.96
CA PRO A 107 -10.64 9.16 4.12
C PRO A 107 -11.69 10.24 3.80
N SER A 108 -12.54 10.52 4.78
CA SER A 108 -13.57 11.55 4.73
C SER A 108 -13.41 12.52 5.91
N LYS A 109 -14.25 13.54 5.97
CA LYS A 109 -14.24 14.49 7.11
C LYS A 109 -14.57 13.83 8.46
N ILE A 110 -15.27 12.69 8.45
CA ILE A 110 -15.61 11.93 9.66
C ILE A 110 -14.36 11.31 10.27
N ASP A 111 -13.39 10.95 9.43
CA ASP A 111 -12.16 10.25 9.84
C ASP A 111 -11.09 11.16 10.47
N LYS A 112 -11.35 12.45 10.59
CA LYS A 112 -10.37 13.45 11.10
C LYS A 112 -9.85 13.19 12.51
N PHE A 113 -10.54 12.36 13.28
CA PHE A 113 -10.16 12.01 14.65
C PHE A 113 -9.46 10.65 14.75
N LEU A 114 -9.31 9.91 13.62
CA LEU A 114 -8.56 8.66 13.60
C LEU A 114 -7.07 8.97 13.71
N GLY A 115 -6.46 8.51 14.79
CA GLY A 115 -5.02 8.59 15.04
C GLY A 115 -4.31 7.25 14.87
N PHE A 116 -3.07 7.20 15.34
CA PHE A 116 -2.27 5.98 15.29
C PHE A 116 -2.89 4.84 16.10
N ASP A 117 -3.55 5.18 17.21
CA ASP A 117 -4.18 4.19 18.10
C ASP A 117 -5.25 3.41 17.34
N GLU A 118 -6.14 4.09 16.63
CA GLU A 118 -7.19 3.44 15.85
C GLU A 118 -6.63 2.60 14.70
N TYR A 119 -5.57 3.08 14.04
CA TYR A 119 -4.96 2.31 12.95
C TYR A 119 -4.20 1.08 13.46
N VAL A 120 -3.54 1.16 14.62
CA VAL A 120 -2.73 0.06 15.17
C VAL A 120 -3.56 -0.88 16.03
N ASN A 121 -4.21 -0.34 17.09
CA ASN A 121 -4.84 -1.16 18.13
C ASN A 121 -6.31 -1.51 17.83
N ARG A 122 -6.86 -1.00 16.72
CA ARG A 122 -8.20 -1.35 16.28
C ARG A 122 -8.18 -1.99 14.90
N TYR A 123 -7.89 -1.24 13.84
CA TYR A 123 -8.01 -1.78 12.48
C TYR A 123 -7.00 -2.88 12.16
N LEU A 124 -5.72 -2.67 12.49
CA LEU A 124 -4.68 -3.66 12.23
C LEU A 124 -4.86 -4.89 13.11
N ASP A 125 -5.18 -4.68 14.39
CA ASP A 125 -5.43 -5.74 15.35
C ASP A 125 -6.63 -6.59 14.95
N ASN A 126 -7.77 -5.98 14.63
CA ASN A 126 -8.96 -6.69 14.17
C ASN A 126 -8.71 -7.48 12.86
N CYS A 127 -7.86 -6.95 11.96
CA CYS A 127 -7.45 -7.71 10.76
C CYS A 127 -6.61 -8.94 11.13
N VAL A 128 -5.67 -8.81 12.07
CA VAL A 128 -4.84 -9.93 12.53
C VAL A 128 -5.69 -10.97 13.23
N ASP A 129 -6.60 -10.55 14.12
CA ASP A 129 -7.53 -11.45 14.81
C ASP A 129 -8.38 -12.23 13.82
N PHE A 130 -9.00 -11.52 12.85
CA PHE A 130 -9.79 -12.16 11.80
C PHE A 130 -8.98 -13.22 11.02
N ILE A 131 -7.75 -12.87 10.60
CA ILE A 131 -6.90 -13.80 9.84
C ILE A 131 -6.54 -15.02 10.68
N CYS A 132 -6.17 -14.83 11.95
CA CYS A 132 -5.81 -15.92 12.84
C CYS A 132 -6.98 -16.88 13.06
N ASP A 133 -8.18 -16.37 13.28
CA ASP A 133 -9.41 -17.15 13.46
C ASP A 133 -9.77 -17.92 12.20
N GLU A 134 -9.77 -17.25 11.04
CA GLU A 134 -10.14 -17.84 9.74
C GLU A 134 -9.16 -18.95 9.31
N THR A 135 -7.86 -18.77 9.58
CA THR A 135 -6.81 -19.69 9.14
C THR A 135 -6.34 -20.67 10.23
N ASN A 136 -6.90 -20.56 11.42
CA ASN A 136 -6.56 -21.37 12.59
C ASN A 136 -5.04 -21.37 12.86
N VAL A 137 -4.48 -20.15 12.96
CA VAL A 137 -3.09 -19.89 13.35
C VAL A 137 -3.01 -18.86 14.47
N ASP A 138 -1.94 -18.90 15.27
CA ASP A 138 -1.75 -17.94 16.37
C ASP A 138 -1.06 -16.65 15.91
N LYS A 139 -0.36 -16.71 14.78
CA LYS A 139 0.51 -15.61 14.31
C LYS A 139 0.43 -15.43 12.79
N VAL A 140 0.52 -14.18 12.37
CA VAL A 140 0.67 -13.79 10.98
C VAL A 140 2.08 -13.25 10.68
N SER A 141 2.47 -13.24 9.41
CA SER A 141 3.57 -12.39 8.94
C SER A 141 3.00 -11.07 8.48
N ILE A 142 3.64 -9.94 8.82
CA ILE A 142 3.20 -8.62 8.40
C ILE A 142 4.26 -7.99 7.51
N GLN A 143 3.85 -7.57 6.31
CA GLN A 143 4.66 -6.71 5.44
C GLN A 143 4.11 -5.30 5.50
N GLY A 144 4.91 -4.39 6.06
CA GLY A 144 4.58 -2.97 6.12
C GLY A 144 5.36 -2.18 5.08
N TYR A 145 4.67 -1.33 4.30
CA TYR A 145 5.29 -0.47 3.29
C TYR A 145 5.05 1.01 3.59
N CYS A 146 6.10 1.81 3.60
CA CYS A 146 6.08 3.24 3.92
C CYS A 146 5.44 3.46 5.32
N THR A 147 4.53 4.40 5.52
CA THR A 147 3.84 4.58 6.82
C THR A 147 3.13 3.32 7.30
N GLY A 148 2.72 2.40 6.41
CA GLY A 148 2.25 1.07 6.81
C GLY A 148 3.33 0.22 7.47
N GLY A 149 4.61 0.45 7.12
CA GLY A 149 5.76 -0.14 7.80
C GLY A 149 5.91 0.37 9.24
N THR A 150 5.68 1.68 9.44
CA THR A 150 5.66 2.28 10.78
C THR A 150 4.53 1.68 11.63
N LEU A 151 3.30 1.61 11.10
CA LEU A 151 2.15 1.01 11.79
C LEU A 151 2.42 -0.45 12.15
N ALA A 152 2.92 -1.25 11.20
CA ALA A 152 3.26 -2.65 11.40
C ALA A 152 4.37 -2.84 12.45
N THR A 153 5.35 -1.94 12.49
CA THR A 153 6.44 -1.98 13.50
C THR A 153 5.90 -1.70 14.89
N ILE A 154 5.05 -0.68 15.04
CA ILE A 154 4.41 -0.34 16.32
C ILE A 154 3.55 -1.53 16.78
N TYR A 155 2.70 -2.07 15.89
CA TYR A 155 1.86 -3.22 16.20
C TYR A 155 2.70 -4.43 16.64
N SER A 156 3.76 -4.77 15.91
CA SER A 156 4.61 -5.90 16.22
C SER A 156 5.33 -5.77 17.57
N ALA A 157 5.64 -4.53 17.96
CA ALA A 157 6.25 -4.25 19.26
C ALA A 157 5.25 -4.38 20.43
N LEU A 158 3.99 -4.01 20.19
CA LEU A 158 2.91 -4.12 21.19
C LEU A 158 2.34 -5.52 21.30
N HIS A 159 2.31 -6.29 20.20
CA HIS A 159 1.70 -7.63 20.09
C HIS A 159 2.68 -8.67 19.52
N PRO A 160 3.86 -8.90 20.15
CA PRO A 160 4.86 -9.84 19.64
C PRO A 160 4.38 -11.30 19.60
N GLU A 161 3.36 -11.62 20.39
CA GLU A 161 2.70 -12.93 20.40
C GLU A 161 1.84 -13.18 19.15
N ARG A 162 1.43 -12.12 18.42
CA ARG A 162 0.57 -12.18 17.22
C ARG A 162 1.36 -12.13 15.92
N VAL A 163 2.62 -11.70 15.96
CA VAL A 163 3.46 -11.50 14.77
C VAL A 163 4.57 -12.54 14.72
N LYS A 164 4.64 -13.29 13.63
CA LYS A 164 5.69 -14.25 13.37
C LYS A 164 6.91 -13.63 12.71
N ASN A 165 6.67 -12.82 11.68
CA ASN A 165 7.71 -12.09 10.95
C ASN A 165 7.22 -10.69 10.64
N LEU A 166 8.09 -9.72 10.78
CA LEU A 166 7.89 -8.34 10.32
C LEU A 166 8.83 -8.06 9.15
N ILE A 167 8.27 -7.57 8.05
CA ILE A 167 8.99 -7.11 6.86
C ILE A 167 8.69 -5.62 6.72
N ALA A 168 9.60 -4.75 7.16
CA ALA A 168 9.46 -3.31 7.04
C ALA A 168 10.17 -2.83 5.77
N THR A 169 9.41 -2.27 4.84
CA THR A 169 9.90 -1.77 3.56
C THR A 169 9.73 -0.25 3.52
N ALA A 170 10.83 0.49 3.51
CA ALA A 170 10.87 1.96 3.52
C ALA A 170 9.92 2.58 4.58
N PRO A 171 10.01 2.15 5.85
CA PRO A 171 9.11 2.56 6.92
C PRO A 171 9.29 4.04 7.30
#